data_ece22af5985cd85a14ffc53617dcaf23
#
_entry.id   ece22af5985cd85a14ffc53617dcaf23
#
_cell.length_a   1.000
_cell.length_b   1.000
_cell.length_c   1.000
_cell.angle_alpha   90.00
_cell.angle_beta   90.00
_cell.angle_gamma   90.00
#
_symmetry.space_group_name_H-M   'P 1'
#
loop_
_entity.id
_entity.type
_entity.pdbx_description
1 polymer ?
#
loop_
_entity_poly.entity_id
_entity_poly.type
_entity_poly.pdbx_seq_one_letter_code
_entity_poly.pdbx_strand_id
1 'polypeptide(L)'
;PGSRSGLNGNGGRQALASAAGWVRVAGSYPICRPAMNPLLPLRDAWFFFTRHLTTLVPLCLPWIFLESLLQQQIDEAVGPQQMGAWSLVAGLLFYPLYTAALILFMDARGRDERPRVGQLWSAALRLWPAFALLAALTSLLIVLGLSLLILPGIFVMVKLSFAEFCLVLRGRSPLQALRESFEFTRGRFFLILACSLVILLPVWSLEAWLADSAGDAVVLRVALHTLSGFFQLLLTIVAFRIYSLGPAPRNGM
;
A
#
# COMPACT_ATOMS: atom_id res chain seq x y z
N PRO A 1 4.42 54.90 -20.42
CA PRO A 1 3.39 53.94 -20.14
C PRO A 1 3.99 52.53 -20.17
N GLY A 2 4.30 52.01 -18.99
CA GLY A 2 4.94 50.73 -18.81
C GLY A 2 3.93 49.70 -18.33
N SER A 3 3.73 48.66 -19.11
CA SER A 3 2.96 47.50 -18.69
C SER A 3 3.89 46.49 -17.98
N ARG A 4 3.77 46.37 -16.68
CA ARG A 4 4.37 45.29 -15.89
C ARG A 4 3.54 44.03 -16.10
N SER A 5 4.11 43.06 -16.80
CA SER A 5 3.58 41.71 -16.89
C SER A 5 3.71 41.02 -15.52
N GLY A 6 2.59 40.88 -14.82
CA GLY A 6 2.49 40.08 -13.61
C GLY A 6 2.69 38.60 -13.90
N LEU A 7 3.75 38.04 -13.39
CA LEU A 7 3.98 36.58 -13.38
C LEU A 7 2.86 35.91 -12.57
N ASN A 8 2.04 35.19 -13.30
CA ASN A 8 0.83 34.53 -12.80
C ASN A 8 1.19 33.30 -11.95
N GLY A 9 1.28 33.49 -10.63
CA GLY A 9 1.48 32.44 -9.63
C GLY A 9 0.30 31.45 -9.45
N ASN A 10 -0.64 31.46 -10.39
CA ASN A 10 -1.89 30.69 -10.28
C ASN A 10 -1.79 29.25 -10.82
N GLY A 11 -0.75 28.90 -11.57
CA GLY A 11 -0.58 27.55 -12.14
C GLY A 11 -0.35 26.47 -11.07
N GLY A 12 0.40 26.79 -10.03
CA GLY A 12 0.67 25.87 -8.93
C GLY A 12 -0.55 25.61 -8.02
N ARG A 13 -1.35 26.65 -7.80
CA ARG A 13 -2.59 26.53 -7.00
C ARG A 13 -3.70 25.79 -7.75
N GLN A 14 -3.79 25.95 -9.07
CA GLN A 14 -4.73 25.21 -9.89
C GLN A 14 -4.35 23.73 -10.04
N ALA A 15 -3.06 23.42 -10.12
CA ALA A 15 -2.57 22.03 -10.12
C ALA A 15 -2.84 21.32 -8.77
N LEU A 16 -2.67 22.05 -7.66
CA LEU A 16 -3.01 21.54 -6.32
C LEU A 16 -4.54 21.45 -6.11
N ALA A 17 -5.32 22.37 -6.67
CA ALA A 17 -6.77 22.33 -6.63
C ALA A 17 -7.34 21.22 -7.54
N SER A 18 -6.70 20.93 -8.66
CA SER A 18 -7.03 19.79 -9.51
C SER A 18 -6.71 18.47 -8.81
N ALA A 19 -5.56 18.36 -8.11
CA ALA A 19 -5.26 17.21 -7.25
C ALA A 19 -6.23 17.12 -6.05
N ALA A 20 -6.67 18.26 -5.49
CA ALA A 20 -7.66 18.30 -4.40
C ALA A 20 -9.10 18.06 -4.88
N GLY A 21 -9.40 18.24 -6.15
CA GLY A 21 -10.68 17.88 -6.77
C GLY A 21 -10.99 16.39 -6.70
N TRP A 22 -9.97 15.55 -6.61
CA TRP A 22 -10.10 14.09 -6.44
C TRP A 22 -10.46 13.68 -5.01
N VAL A 23 -10.37 14.58 -4.03
CA VAL A 23 -10.51 14.29 -2.59
C VAL A 23 -11.95 14.42 -2.07
N ARG A 24 -12.92 14.93 -2.86
CA ARG A 24 -14.19 15.44 -2.30
C ARG A 24 -15.39 14.48 -2.34
N VAL A 25 -15.26 13.19 -2.64
CA VAL A 25 -16.42 12.27 -2.76
C VAL A 25 -16.34 11.02 -1.86
N ALA A 26 -15.66 11.10 -0.73
CA ALA A 26 -15.72 10.02 0.28
C ALA A 26 -17.01 10.04 1.13
N GLY A 27 -18.11 10.63 0.66
CA GLY A 27 -19.27 11.01 1.46
C GLY A 27 -20.57 10.23 1.27
N SER A 28 -20.63 9.15 0.50
CA SER A 28 -21.94 8.52 0.22
C SER A 28 -21.91 7.00 0.06
N TYR A 29 -21.31 6.29 1.03
CA TYR A 29 -21.60 4.85 1.13
C TYR A 29 -22.58 4.60 2.28
N PRO A 30 -23.73 3.94 2.05
CA PRO A 30 -24.68 3.62 3.10
C PRO A 30 -24.01 2.68 4.11
N ILE A 31 -23.99 3.09 5.38
CA ILE A 31 -23.48 2.32 6.50
C ILE A 31 -24.50 1.22 6.82
N CYS A 32 -24.48 0.12 6.09
CA CYS A 32 -25.02 -1.12 6.59
C CYS A 32 -23.99 -1.74 7.53
N ARG A 33 -24.30 -1.87 8.81
CA ARG A 33 -23.56 -2.69 9.77
C ARG A 33 -24.02 -4.15 9.63
N PRO A 34 -23.40 -5.02 8.86
CA PRO A 34 -23.51 -6.45 9.06
C PRO A 34 -22.51 -6.85 10.14
N ALA A 35 -22.87 -7.81 10.96
CA ALA A 35 -21.92 -8.54 11.81
C ALA A 35 -20.73 -8.91 10.93
N MET A 36 -19.54 -8.38 11.26
CA MET A 36 -18.38 -8.43 10.35
C MET A 36 -17.82 -9.85 10.33
N ASN A 37 -18.38 -10.66 9.43
CA ASN A 37 -17.82 -11.98 9.12
C ASN A 37 -16.49 -11.75 8.37
N PRO A 38 -15.33 -12.17 8.91
CA PRO A 38 -14.02 -11.90 8.29
C PRO A 38 -13.87 -12.49 6.89
N LEU A 39 -14.71 -13.47 6.54
CA LEU A 39 -14.68 -14.12 5.24
C LEU A 39 -15.28 -13.24 4.11
N LEU A 40 -16.13 -12.26 4.43
CA LEU A 40 -16.73 -11.41 3.40
C LEU A 40 -15.72 -10.49 2.73
N PRO A 41 -14.90 -9.69 3.45
CA PRO A 41 -13.87 -8.86 2.83
C PRO A 41 -12.86 -9.68 2.03
N LEU A 42 -12.55 -10.89 2.50
CA LEU A 42 -11.59 -11.78 1.86
C LEU A 42 -12.13 -12.29 0.51
N ARG A 43 -13.39 -12.75 0.49
CA ARG A 43 -14.05 -13.22 -0.73
C ARG A 43 -14.21 -12.11 -1.76
N ASP A 44 -14.60 -10.93 -1.31
CA ASP A 44 -14.78 -9.77 -2.19
C ASP A 44 -13.45 -9.29 -2.77
N ALA A 45 -12.38 -9.31 -1.96
CA ALA A 45 -11.03 -8.98 -2.42
C ALA A 45 -10.51 -10.00 -3.43
N TRP A 46 -10.72 -11.29 -3.19
CA TRP A 46 -10.37 -12.35 -4.14
C TRP A 46 -11.09 -12.21 -5.47
N PHE A 47 -12.39 -11.96 -5.42
CA PHE A 47 -13.18 -11.72 -6.64
C PHE A 47 -12.72 -10.47 -7.40
N PHE A 48 -12.41 -9.38 -6.68
CA PHE A 48 -11.87 -8.17 -7.28
C PHE A 48 -10.50 -8.43 -7.91
N PHE A 49 -9.62 -9.11 -7.21
CA PHE A 49 -8.27 -9.46 -7.66
C PHE A 49 -8.33 -10.28 -8.95
N THR A 50 -9.08 -11.37 -8.96
CA THR A 50 -9.21 -12.25 -10.14
C THR A 50 -9.85 -11.56 -11.33
N ARG A 51 -10.86 -10.73 -11.10
CA ARG A 51 -11.57 -10.01 -12.17
C ARG A 51 -10.72 -8.92 -12.83
N HIS A 52 -9.79 -8.32 -12.10
CA HIS A 52 -8.99 -7.19 -12.59
C HIS A 52 -7.52 -7.56 -12.83
N LEU A 53 -7.18 -8.85 -12.89
CA LEU A 53 -5.82 -9.33 -13.16
C LEU A 53 -5.20 -8.70 -14.40
N THR A 54 -5.97 -8.56 -15.48
CA THR A 54 -5.51 -7.94 -16.75
C THR A 54 -5.03 -6.49 -16.58
N THR A 55 -5.47 -5.79 -15.55
CA THR A 55 -5.02 -4.43 -15.23
C THR A 55 -3.98 -4.44 -14.12
N LEU A 56 -4.10 -5.31 -13.13
CA LEU A 56 -3.18 -5.41 -12.00
C LEU A 56 -1.80 -5.91 -12.43
N VAL A 57 -1.76 -6.87 -13.36
CA VAL A 57 -0.51 -7.41 -13.90
C VAL A 57 0.36 -6.31 -14.52
N PRO A 58 -0.08 -5.56 -15.54
CA PRO A 58 0.76 -4.51 -16.12
C PRO A 58 0.98 -3.30 -15.18
N LEU A 59 0.13 -3.13 -14.18
CA LEU A 59 0.25 -2.04 -13.22
C LEU A 59 1.32 -2.32 -12.14
N CYS A 60 1.34 -3.52 -11.56
CA CYS A 60 2.15 -3.82 -10.39
C CYS A 60 3.31 -4.79 -10.69
N LEU A 61 3.08 -5.81 -11.53
CA LEU A 61 4.04 -6.89 -11.74
C LEU A 61 5.42 -6.42 -12.23
N PRO A 62 5.55 -5.48 -13.19
CA PRO A 62 6.86 -5.05 -13.66
C PRO A 62 7.73 -4.45 -12.55
N TRP A 63 7.11 -3.73 -11.61
CA TRP A 63 7.81 -3.09 -10.51
C TRP A 63 8.16 -4.07 -9.39
N ILE A 64 7.27 -5.00 -9.08
CA ILE A 64 7.54 -6.10 -8.14
C ILE A 64 8.67 -6.98 -8.69
N PHE A 65 8.66 -7.26 -9.99
CA PHE A 65 9.73 -8.03 -10.64
C PHE A 65 11.08 -7.29 -10.57
N LEU A 66 11.09 -5.98 -10.84
CA LEU A 66 12.29 -5.17 -10.75
C LEU A 66 12.82 -5.08 -9.32
N GLU A 67 11.92 -4.95 -8.32
CA GLU A 67 12.25 -5.03 -6.90
C GLU A 67 12.87 -6.38 -6.54
N SER A 68 12.27 -7.49 -7.01
CA SER A 68 12.78 -8.85 -6.77
C SER A 68 14.16 -9.07 -7.38
N LEU A 69 14.42 -8.53 -8.58
CA LEU A 69 15.75 -8.57 -9.20
C LEU A 69 16.77 -7.78 -8.38
N LEU A 70 16.40 -6.60 -7.92
CA LEU A 70 17.30 -5.78 -7.10
C LEU A 70 17.58 -6.44 -5.76
N GLN A 71 16.58 -7.03 -5.13
CA GLN A 71 16.75 -7.79 -3.89
C GLN A 71 17.72 -8.95 -4.08
N GLN A 72 17.60 -9.72 -5.16
CA GLN A 72 18.52 -10.82 -5.47
C GLN A 72 19.97 -10.34 -5.65
N GLN A 73 20.17 -9.19 -6.32
CA GLN A 73 21.52 -8.62 -6.49
C GLN A 73 22.10 -8.15 -5.14
N ILE A 74 21.27 -7.62 -4.25
CA ILE A 74 21.67 -7.22 -2.91
C ILE A 74 22.07 -8.47 -2.09
N ASP A 75 21.29 -9.54 -2.15
CA ASP A 75 21.56 -10.78 -1.43
C ASP A 75 22.88 -11.43 -1.85
N GLU A 76 23.25 -11.30 -3.13
CA GLU A 76 24.53 -11.80 -3.66
C GLU A 76 25.73 -10.89 -3.35
N ALA A 77 25.52 -9.57 -3.33
CA ALA A 77 26.60 -8.59 -3.19
C ALA A 77 26.92 -8.20 -1.75
N VAL A 78 25.95 -8.33 -0.84
CA VAL A 78 26.01 -7.79 0.53
C VAL A 78 26.00 -8.91 1.55
N GLY A 79 26.89 -8.82 2.55
CA GLY A 79 26.94 -9.81 3.62
C GLY A 79 25.69 -9.81 4.51
N PRO A 80 25.43 -10.92 5.24
CA PRO A 80 24.19 -11.12 6.02
C PRO A 80 23.86 -10.02 7.02
N GLN A 81 24.86 -9.32 7.54
CA GLN A 81 24.69 -8.25 8.54
C GLN A 81 24.08 -6.97 7.95
N GLN A 82 24.29 -6.70 6.67
CA GLN A 82 23.83 -5.48 5.99
C GLN A 82 22.62 -5.74 5.08
N MET A 83 22.32 -7.00 4.79
CA MET A 83 21.23 -7.43 3.89
C MET A 83 19.91 -6.77 4.26
N GLY A 84 19.50 -6.79 5.54
CA GLY A 84 18.23 -6.20 5.98
C GLY A 84 18.10 -4.70 5.71
N ALA A 85 19.20 -3.92 5.87
CA ALA A 85 19.16 -2.49 5.61
C ALA A 85 19.02 -2.16 4.11
N TRP A 86 19.74 -2.87 3.25
CA TRP A 86 19.65 -2.67 1.80
C TRP A 86 18.31 -3.15 1.23
N SER A 87 17.76 -4.25 1.75
CA SER A 87 16.41 -4.72 1.37
C SER A 87 15.33 -3.72 1.75
N LEU A 88 15.45 -3.07 2.91
CA LEU A 88 14.56 -1.96 3.29
C LEU A 88 14.66 -0.79 2.30
N VAL A 89 15.87 -0.40 1.88
CA VAL A 89 16.07 0.68 0.90
C VAL A 89 15.45 0.31 -0.45
N ALA A 90 15.66 -0.90 -0.93
CA ALA A 90 15.04 -1.40 -2.15
C ALA A 90 13.49 -1.37 -2.06
N GLY A 91 12.94 -1.89 -0.97
CA GLY A 91 11.50 -1.84 -0.72
C GLY A 91 10.96 -0.41 -0.68
N LEU A 92 11.63 0.53 0.00
CA LEU A 92 11.22 1.94 0.05
C LEU A 92 11.24 2.63 -1.31
N LEU A 93 12.02 2.13 -2.26
CA LEU A 93 12.07 2.68 -3.61
C LEU A 93 10.87 2.23 -4.44
N PHE A 94 10.56 0.94 -4.44
CA PHE A 94 9.56 0.33 -5.34
C PHE A 94 8.17 0.20 -4.71
N TYR A 95 8.09 -0.21 -3.44
CA TYR A 95 6.83 -0.44 -2.72
C TYR A 95 5.86 0.75 -2.79
N PRO A 96 6.27 2.01 -2.54
CA PRO A 96 5.37 3.16 -2.60
C PRO A 96 4.77 3.39 -3.98
N LEU A 97 5.50 3.06 -5.04
CA LEU A 97 5.07 3.30 -6.42
C LEU A 97 3.88 2.41 -6.78
N TYR A 98 4.05 1.10 -6.72
CA TYR A 98 3.00 0.19 -7.15
C TYR A 98 1.83 0.14 -6.16
N THR A 99 2.08 0.35 -4.86
CA THR A 99 1.02 0.41 -3.85
C THR A 99 0.16 1.66 -3.99
N ALA A 100 0.76 2.84 -4.22
CA ALA A 100 0.01 4.06 -4.50
C ALA A 100 -0.83 3.93 -5.77
N ALA A 101 -0.25 3.38 -6.85
CA ALA A 101 -0.97 3.14 -8.09
C ALA A 101 -2.14 2.16 -7.90
N LEU A 102 -1.95 1.11 -7.11
CA LEU A 102 -3.00 0.14 -6.77
C LEU A 102 -4.14 0.79 -5.97
N ILE A 103 -3.82 1.59 -4.94
CA ILE A 103 -4.83 2.29 -4.11
C ILE A 103 -5.65 3.24 -4.98
N LEU A 104 -5.00 4.03 -5.84
CA LEU A 104 -5.67 4.94 -6.77
C LEU A 104 -6.55 4.18 -7.78
N PHE A 105 -6.09 3.04 -8.27
CA PHE A 105 -6.88 2.18 -9.16
C PHE A 105 -8.13 1.65 -8.46
N MET A 106 -8.01 1.18 -7.22
CA MET A 106 -9.16 0.66 -6.45
C MET A 106 -10.19 1.77 -6.17
N ASP A 107 -9.73 2.96 -5.82
CA ASP A 107 -10.59 4.11 -5.56
C ASP A 107 -11.34 4.56 -6.83
N ALA A 108 -10.65 4.66 -7.97
CA ALA A 108 -11.26 4.97 -9.25
C ALA A 108 -12.31 3.92 -9.67
N ARG A 109 -12.02 2.63 -9.45
CA ARG A 109 -12.98 1.55 -9.72
C ARG A 109 -14.18 1.60 -8.78
N GLY A 110 -14.01 2.03 -7.54
CA GLY A 110 -15.12 2.29 -6.62
C GLY A 110 -16.06 3.42 -7.07
N ARG A 111 -15.59 4.30 -7.97
CA ARG A 111 -16.37 5.38 -8.62
C ARG A 111 -16.82 5.06 -10.04
N ASP A 112 -16.70 3.80 -10.48
CA ASP A 112 -16.97 3.36 -11.86
C ASP A 112 -16.10 4.05 -12.93
N GLU A 113 -14.99 4.67 -12.53
CA GLU A 113 -14.05 5.30 -13.44
C GLU A 113 -13.07 4.25 -14.02
N ARG A 114 -12.59 4.52 -15.25
CA ARG A 114 -11.62 3.68 -15.94
C ARG A 114 -10.36 4.48 -16.27
N PRO A 115 -9.51 4.79 -15.27
CA PRO A 115 -8.30 5.55 -15.52
C PRO A 115 -7.32 4.75 -16.39
N ARG A 116 -6.58 5.45 -17.23
CA ARG A 116 -5.49 4.85 -17.99
C ARG A 116 -4.31 4.56 -17.05
N VAL A 117 -3.62 3.46 -17.28
CA VAL A 117 -2.46 3.04 -16.46
C VAL A 117 -1.42 4.17 -16.33
N GLY A 118 -1.15 4.93 -17.41
CA GLY A 118 -0.22 6.06 -17.36
C GLY A 118 -0.66 7.22 -16.45
N GLN A 119 -1.96 7.43 -16.29
CA GLN A 119 -2.49 8.44 -15.36
C GLN A 119 -2.29 8.02 -13.91
N LEU A 120 -2.48 6.73 -13.61
CA LEU A 120 -2.22 6.18 -12.28
C LEU A 120 -0.74 6.31 -11.91
N TRP A 121 0.16 6.02 -12.86
CA TRP A 121 1.59 6.16 -12.66
C TRP A 121 2.02 7.60 -12.43
N SER A 122 1.51 8.55 -13.22
CA SER A 122 1.84 9.97 -13.04
C SER A 122 1.37 10.50 -11.68
N ALA A 123 0.22 10.03 -11.19
CA ALA A 123 -0.29 10.37 -9.86
C ALA A 123 0.53 9.69 -8.74
N ALA A 124 0.87 8.42 -8.89
CA ALA A 124 1.71 7.68 -7.93
C ALA A 124 3.10 8.31 -7.79
N LEU A 125 3.74 8.70 -8.90
CA LEU A 125 5.04 9.39 -8.87
C LEU A 125 5.01 10.72 -8.12
N ARG A 126 3.91 11.47 -8.22
CA ARG A 126 3.75 12.73 -7.46
C ARG A 126 3.60 12.48 -5.96
N LEU A 127 2.98 11.38 -5.58
CA LEU A 127 2.78 11.00 -4.19
C LEU A 127 4.00 10.26 -3.61
N TRP A 128 4.90 9.79 -4.47
CA TRP A 128 6.03 8.94 -4.09
C TRP A 128 6.85 9.48 -2.90
N PRO A 129 7.31 10.76 -2.85
CA PRO A 129 8.16 11.21 -1.75
C PRO A 129 7.41 11.20 -0.41
N ALA A 130 6.14 11.58 -0.40
CA ALA A 130 5.34 11.55 0.82
C ALA A 130 5.02 10.10 1.26
N PHE A 131 4.77 9.22 0.30
CA PHE A 131 4.51 7.81 0.56
C PHE A 131 5.79 7.08 1.01
N ALA A 132 6.93 7.35 0.38
CA ALA A 132 8.22 6.79 0.79
C ALA A 132 8.59 7.20 2.22
N LEU A 133 8.34 8.48 2.58
CA LEU A 133 8.53 8.93 3.97
C LEU A 133 7.58 8.22 4.94
N LEU A 134 6.31 8.03 4.56
CA LEU A 134 5.36 7.27 5.37
C LEU A 134 5.81 5.81 5.53
N ALA A 135 6.22 5.15 4.45
CA ALA A 135 6.69 3.78 4.48
C ALA A 135 7.96 3.63 5.34
N ALA A 136 8.89 4.58 5.24
CA ALA A 136 10.09 4.61 6.09
C ALA A 136 9.75 4.74 7.58
N LEU A 137 8.83 5.66 7.92
CA LEU A 137 8.37 5.84 9.30
C LEU A 137 7.65 4.59 9.82
N THR A 138 6.79 4.00 9.00
CA THR A 138 6.06 2.77 9.32
C THR A 138 7.02 1.61 9.55
N SER A 139 7.98 1.39 8.64
CA SER A 139 8.99 0.34 8.76
C SER A 139 9.85 0.53 10.02
N LEU A 140 10.28 1.76 10.29
CA LEU A 140 11.04 2.07 11.50
C LEU A 140 10.27 1.73 12.78
N LEU A 141 8.99 2.11 12.84
CA LEU A 141 8.13 1.82 13.99
C LEU A 141 7.87 0.31 14.16
N ILE A 142 7.71 -0.43 13.07
CA ILE A 142 7.53 -1.88 13.10
C ILE A 142 8.82 -2.56 13.57
N VAL A 143 9.97 -2.19 13.00
CA VAL A 143 11.27 -2.75 13.39
C VAL A 143 11.57 -2.46 14.86
N LEU A 144 11.32 -1.23 15.32
CA LEU A 144 11.46 -0.86 16.74
C LEU A 144 10.52 -1.68 17.62
N GLY A 145 9.26 -1.86 17.21
CA GLY A 145 8.30 -2.68 17.93
C GLY A 145 8.72 -4.15 18.03
N LEU A 146 9.23 -4.72 16.93
CA LEU A 146 9.73 -6.10 16.89
C LEU A 146 11.01 -6.28 17.69
N SER A 147 11.88 -5.26 17.75
CA SER A 147 13.10 -5.28 18.54
C SER A 147 12.83 -5.28 20.04
N LEU A 148 11.72 -4.65 20.47
CA LEU A 148 11.31 -4.72 21.87
C LEU A 148 10.72 -6.10 22.20
N LEU A 149 9.72 -6.53 21.44
CA LEU A 149 9.03 -7.82 21.56
C LEU A 149 8.19 -8.06 20.29
N ILE A 150 7.93 -9.31 19.95
CA ILE A 150 7.13 -9.68 18.76
C ILE A 150 5.70 -9.11 18.84
N LEU A 151 5.07 -9.16 20.00
CA LEU A 151 3.68 -8.68 20.21
C LEU A 151 3.50 -7.17 19.94
N PRO A 152 4.34 -6.26 20.47
CA PRO A 152 4.26 -4.84 20.12
C PRO A 152 4.50 -4.58 18.63
N GLY A 153 5.41 -5.32 17.99
CA GLY A 153 5.64 -5.19 16.55
C GLY A 153 4.42 -5.53 15.71
N ILE A 154 3.76 -6.65 16.00
CA ILE A 154 2.49 -7.04 15.34
C ILE A 154 1.40 -6.01 15.64
N PHE A 155 1.32 -5.51 16.87
CA PHE A 155 0.36 -4.48 17.23
C PHE A 155 0.54 -3.20 16.41
N VAL A 156 1.77 -2.71 16.26
CA VAL A 156 2.11 -1.54 15.45
C VAL A 156 1.78 -1.80 13.98
N MET A 157 2.17 -2.95 13.43
CA MET A 157 1.88 -3.33 12.05
C MET A 157 0.39 -3.26 11.73
N VAL A 158 -0.46 -3.85 12.57
CA VAL A 158 -1.93 -3.82 12.40
C VAL A 158 -2.47 -2.39 12.55
N LYS A 159 -1.94 -1.62 13.51
CA LYS A 159 -2.38 -0.24 13.76
C LYS A 159 -2.06 0.71 12.61
N LEU A 160 -0.97 0.49 11.90
CA LEU A 160 -0.51 1.35 10.82
C LEU A 160 -0.97 0.89 9.43
N SER A 161 -1.65 -0.25 9.31
CA SER A 161 -2.07 -0.84 8.03
C SER A 161 -2.98 0.05 7.17
N PHE A 162 -3.62 1.06 7.75
CA PHE A 162 -4.47 2.02 7.01
C PHE A 162 -3.81 3.37 6.75
N ALA A 163 -2.57 3.59 7.20
CA ALA A 163 -1.89 4.88 7.04
C ALA A 163 -1.70 5.25 5.56
N GLU A 164 -1.42 4.26 4.72
CA GLU A 164 -1.26 4.41 3.28
C GLU A 164 -2.54 4.93 2.60
N PHE A 165 -3.69 4.40 2.99
CA PHE A 165 -4.99 4.85 2.47
C PHE A 165 -5.31 6.28 2.92
N CYS A 166 -4.99 6.63 4.17
CA CYS A 166 -5.17 7.99 4.68
C CYS A 166 -4.29 8.99 3.92
N LEU A 167 -3.05 8.62 3.58
CA LEU A 167 -2.15 9.47 2.81
C LEU A 167 -2.64 9.63 1.37
N VAL A 168 -2.89 8.51 0.66
CA VAL A 168 -3.19 8.51 -0.78
C VAL A 168 -4.59 9.07 -1.05
N LEU A 169 -5.61 8.64 -0.28
CA LEU A 169 -7.01 8.97 -0.56
C LEU A 169 -7.44 10.31 0.05
N ARG A 170 -6.81 10.72 1.16
CA ARG A 170 -7.17 11.96 1.86
C ARG A 170 -6.14 13.06 1.74
N GLY A 171 -5.00 12.79 1.10
CA GLY A 171 -3.93 13.77 0.95
C GLY A 171 -3.35 14.24 2.29
N ARG A 172 -3.35 13.36 3.31
CA ARG A 172 -2.84 13.68 4.64
C ARG A 172 -1.32 13.70 4.64
N SER A 173 -0.74 14.51 5.53
CA SER A 173 0.70 14.41 5.78
C SER A 173 1.04 13.04 6.40
N PRO A 174 2.27 12.51 6.23
CA PRO A 174 2.64 11.19 6.74
C PRO A 174 2.34 11.00 8.23
N LEU A 175 2.64 11.99 9.07
CA LEU A 175 2.37 11.92 10.51
C LEU A 175 0.87 11.94 10.85
N GLN A 176 0.08 12.70 10.10
CA GLN A 176 -1.37 12.71 10.27
C GLN A 176 -1.98 11.39 9.82
N ALA A 177 -1.48 10.80 8.73
CA ALA A 177 -1.91 9.50 8.23
C ALA A 177 -1.67 8.39 9.26
N LEU A 178 -0.53 8.39 9.95
CA LEU A 178 -0.24 7.46 11.05
C LEU A 178 -1.25 7.60 12.20
N ARG A 179 -1.53 8.83 12.63
CA ARG A 179 -2.50 9.09 13.71
C ARG A 179 -3.91 8.64 13.34
N GLU A 180 -4.38 9.01 12.15
CA GLU A 180 -5.70 8.61 11.64
C GLU A 180 -5.81 7.09 11.51
N SER A 181 -4.76 6.39 11.07
CA SER A 181 -4.73 4.92 11.01
C SER A 181 -4.89 4.29 12.40
N PHE A 182 -4.22 4.85 13.39
CA PHE A 182 -4.31 4.37 14.78
C PHE A 182 -5.75 4.47 15.33
N GLU A 183 -6.44 5.58 15.03
CA GLU A 183 -7.83 5.79 15.43
C GLU A 183 -8.80 4.89 14.66
N PHE A 184 -8.60 4.76 13.35
CA PHE A 184 -9.43 3.95 12.47
C PHE A 184 -9.42 2.45 12.85
N THR A 185 -8.28 1.97 13.32
CA THR A 185 -8.09 0.56 13.72
C THR A 185 -8.74 0.23 15.07
N ARG A 186 -9.18 1.24 15.85
CA ARG A 186 -9.85 1.00 17.14
C ARG A 186 -11.12 0.19 16.94
N GLY A 187 -11.25 -0.91 17.72
CA GLY A 187 -12.39 -1.82 17.66
C GLY A 187 -12.40 -2.84 16.52
N ARG A 188 -11.40 -2.80 15.60
CA ARG A 188 -11.29 -3.71 14.46
C ARG A 188 -9.96 -4.47 14.40
N PHE A 189 -9.16 -4.33 15.44
CA PHE A 189 -7.81 -4.90 15.51
C PHE A 189 -7.78 -6.39 15.17
N PHE A 190 -8.61 -7.19 15.85
CA PHE A 190 -8.62 -8.65 15.65
C PHE A 190 -9.12 -9.06 14.26
N LEU A 191 -10.05 -8.31 13.68
CA LEU A 191 -10.51 -8.57 12.32
C LEU A 191 -9.37 -8.36 11.30
N ILE A 192 -8.66 -7.24 11.42
CA ILE A 192 -7.55 -6.91 10.52
C ILE A 192 -6.41 -7.92 10.71
N LEU A 193 -6.08 -8.24 11.96
CA LEU A 193 -5.08 -9.25 12.29
C LEU A 193 -5.44 -10.61 11.69
N ALA A 194 -6.68 -11.06 11.85
CA ALA A 194 -7.14 -12.34 11.30
C ALA A 194 -7.06 -12.35 9.77
N CYS A 195 -7.55 -11.31 9.10
CA CYS A 195 -7.45 -11.20 7.64
C CYS A 195 -5.99 -11.18 7.16
N SER A 196 -5.11 -10.45 7.87
CA SER A 196 -3.68 -10.41 7.54
C SER A 196 -3.03 -11.78 7.70
N LEU A 197 -3.29 -12.48 8.79
CA LEU A 197 -2.74 -13.82 9.04
C LEU A 197 -3.20 -14.84 8.00
N VAL A 198 -4.49 -14.82 7.63
CA VAL A 198 -5.04 -15.74 6.62
C VAL A 198 -4.36 -15.57 5.26
N ILE A 199 -3.88 -14.37 4.92
CA ILE A 199 -3.19 -14.12 3.66
C ILE A 199 -1.68 -14.36 3.80
N LEU A 200 -1.05 -13.80 4.84
CA LEU A 200 0.40 -13.82 4.98
C LEU A 200 0.94 -15.20 5.36
N LEU A 201 0.24 -15.96 6.22
CA LEU A 201 0.73 -17.27 6.62
C LEU A 201 0.89 -18.26 5.45
N PRO A 202 -0.10 -18.43 4.54
CA PRO A 202 0.09 -19.28 3.37
C PRO A 202 1.20 -18.78 2.44
N VAL A 203 1.30 -17.45 2.24
CA VAL A 203 2.33 -16.85 1.38
C VAL A 203 3.72 -17.13 1.97
N TRP A 204 3.94 -16.82 3.23
CA TRP A 204 5.23 -17.04 3.89
C TRP A 204 5.59 -18.53 4.05
N SER A 205 4.61 -19.41 4.32
CA SER A 205 4.86 -20.85 4.38
C SER A 205 5.24 -21.42 3.01
N LEU A 206 4.62 -20.92 1.96
CA LEU A 206 4.96 -21.28 0.58
C LEU A 206 6.35 -20.76 0.20
N GLU A 207 6.69 -19.52 0.54
CA GLU A 207 8.03 -18.95 0.32
C GLU A 207 9.10 -19.77 1.03
N ALA A 208 8.90 -20.09 2.31
CA ALA A 208 9.86 -20.86 3.09
C ALA A 208 10.07 -22.28 2.50
N TRP A 209 8.97 -22.95 2.12
CA TRP A 209 9.06 -24.29 1.51
C TRP A 209 9.74 -24.27 0.15
N LEU A 210 9.46 -23.25 -0.68
CA LEU A 210 10.05 -23.12 -2.00
C LEU A 210 11.51 -22.66 -1.94
N ALA A 211 11.88 -21.82 -0.97
CA ALA A 211 13.26 -21.41 -0.75
C ALA A 211 14.16 -22.61 -0.44
N ASP A 212 13.66 -23.54 0.37
CA ASP A 212 14.36 -24.80 0.67
C ASP A 212 14.47 -25.70 -0.57
N SER A 213 13.44 -25.72 -1.41
CA SER A 213 13.37 -26.55 -2.62
C SER A 213 14.11 -25.97 -3.84
N ALA A 214 14.25 -24.63 -3.91
CA ALA A 214 14.80 -23.94 -5.09
C ALA A 214 16.33 -24.05 -5.22
N GLY A 215 17.03 -24.39 -4.14
CA GLY A 215 18.50 -24.47 -4.14
C GLY A 215 19.14 -23.18 -4.66
N ASP A 216 20.15 -23.30 -5.54
CA ASP A 216 20.90 -22.16 -6.09
C ASP A 216 20.29 -21.56 -7.37
N ALA A 217 19.09 -21.97 -7.76
CA ALA A 217 18.45 -21.48 -8.99
C ALA A 217 17.95 -20.03 -8.84
N VAL A 218 18.78 -19.04 -9.17
CA VAL A 218 18.49 -17.61 -9.09
C VAL A 218 17.17 -17.23 -9.77
N VAL A 219 16.94 -17.76 -10.99
CA VAL A 219 15.71 -17.48 -11.75
C VAL A 219 14.46 -17.93 -10.99
N LEU A 220 14.53 -19.09 -10.34
CA LEU A 220 13.42 -19.62 -9.57
C LEU A 220 13.16 -18.76 -8.33
N ARG A 221 14.20 -18.33 -7.62
CA ARG A 221 14.06 -17.41 -6.46
C ARG A 221 13.41 -16.08 -6.85
N VAL A 222 13.89 -15.43 -7.91
CA VAL A 222 13.29 -14.19 -8.41
C VAL A 222 11.83 -14.39 -8.82
N ALA A 223 11.52 -15.48 -9.52
CA ALA A 223 10.13 -15.79 -9.90
C ALA A 223 9.22 -15.99 -8.68
N LEU A 224 9.70 -16.68 -7.67
CA LEU A 224 8.96 -16.93 -6.43
C LEU A 224 8.73 -15.64 -5.62
N HIS A 225 9.77 -14.81 -5.46
CA HIS A 225 9.64 -13.50 -4.81
C HIS A 225 8.65 -12.61 -5.55
N THR A 226 8.71 -12.58 -6.87
CA THR A 226 7.77 -11.81 -7.70
C THR A 226 6.34 -12.31 -7.53
N LEU A 227 6.14 -13.62 -7.55
CA LEU A 227 4.82 -14.23 -7.38
C LEU A 227 4.26 -13.96 -5.98
N SER A 228 5.07 -14.10 -4.97
CA SER A 228 4.72 -13.84 -3.57
C SER A 228 4.36 -12.36 -3.35
N GLY A 229 5.19 -11.43 -3.83
CA GLY A 229 4.90 -9.99 -3.79
C GLY A 229 3.60 -9.65 -4.51
N PHE A 230 3.31 -10.32 -5.63
CA PHE A 230 2.05 -10.13 -6.34
C PHE A 230 0.85 -10.65 -5.53
N PHE A 231 0.97 -11.77 -4.84
CA PHE A 231 -0.08 -12.26 -3.94
C PHE A 231 -0.26 -11.37 -2.70
N GLN A 232 0.81 -10.73 -2.22
CA GLN A 232 0.72 -9.77 -1.11
C GLN A 232 -0.16 -8.54 -1.46
N LEU A 233 -0.33 -8.18 -2.74
CA LEU A 233 -1.29 -7.15 -3.16
C LEU A 233 -2.72 -7.48 -2.71
N LEU A 234 -3.05 -8.76 -2.55
CA LEU A 234 -4.35 -9.17 -2.03
C LEU A 234 -4.59 -8.61 -0.62
N LEU A 235 -3.55 -8.53 0.21
CA LEU A 235 -3.65 -7.91 1.54
C LEU A 235 -4.04 -6.43 1.45
N THR A 236 -3.43 -5.69 0.52
CA THR A 236 -3.79 -4.28 0.27
C THR A 236 -5.24 -4.14 -0.21
N ILE A 237 -5.71 -5.06 -1.06
CA ILE A 237 -7.10 -5.05 -1.55
C ILE A 237 -8.08 -5.35 -0.40
N VAL A 238 -7.78 -6.32 0.46
CA VAL A 238 -8.60 -6.63 1.66
C VAL A 238 -8.62 -5.44 2.60
N ALA A 239 -7.47 -4.84 2.87
CA ALA A 239 -7.36 -3.65 3.71
C ALA A 239 -8.18 -2.48 3.14
N PHE A 240 -8.12 -2.26 1.82
CA PHE A 240 -8.97 -1.26 1.16
C PHE A 240 -10.46 -1.55 1.34
N ARG A 241 -10.90 -2.79 1.23
CA ARG A 241 -12.30 -3.17 1.47
C ARG A 241 -12.72 -2.90 2.90
N ILE A 242 -11.90 -3.24 3.88
CA ILE A 242 -12.17 -2.94 5.29
C ILE A 242 -12.20 -1.43 5.52
N TYR A 243 -11.30 -0.68 4.87
CA TYR A 243 -11.25 0.78 4.94
C TYR A 243 -12.50 1.42 4.34
N SER A 244 -12.96 0.97 3.18
CA SER A 244 -14.17 1.49 2.52
C SER A 244 -15.47 1.20 3.28
N LEU A 245 -15.49 0.13 4.09
CA LEU A 245 -16.62 -0.21 4.98
C LEU A 245 -16.55 0.51 6.34
N GLY A 246 -15.48 1.24 6.60
CA GLY A 246 -15.31 2.00 7.84
C GLY A 246 -16.19 3.24 7.91
N PRO A 247 -16.49 3.76 9.13
CA PRO A 247 -17.14 5.05 9.27
C PRO A 247 -16.29 6.14 8.66
N ALA A 248 -16.90 7.01 7.86
CA ALA A 248 -16.24 8.23 7.44
C ALA A 248 -15.73 8.96 8.69
N PRO A 249 -14.44 9.33 8.79
CA PRO A 249 -13.96 10.03 9.96
C PRO A 249 -14.69 11.34 10.07
N ARG A 250 -15.11 11.66 11.29
CA ARG A 250 -15.63 12.97 11.65
C ARG A 250 -14.58 13.99 11.22
N ASN A 251 -14.93 14.83 10.24
CA ASN A 251 -14.17 16.04 9.96
C ASN A 251 -14.08 16.79 11.29
N GLY A 252 -12.91 16.74 11.91
CA GLY A 252 -12.65 17.57 13.07
C GLY A 252 -12.83 19.02 12.66
N MET A 253 -13.77 19.68 13.31
CA MET A 253 -13.86 21.15 13.37
C MET A 253 -12.54 21.71 13.90
#